data_ebda12ed2ac63553fc8ab906b94b0746
#
_entry.id   ebda12ed2ac63553fc8ab906b94b0746
#
_cell.length_a   1.000
_cell.length_b   1.000
_cell.length_c   1.000
_cell.angle_alpha   90.00
_cell.angle_beta   90.00
_cell.angle_gamma   90.00
#
_symmetry.space_group_name_H-M   'P 1'
#
loop_
_entity.id
_entity.type
_entity.pdbx_description
1 polymer ?
#
loop_
_entity_poly.entity_id
_entity_poly.type
_entity_poly.pdbx_seq_one_letter_code
_entity_poly.pdbx_strand_id
1 'polypeptide(L)'
;KSILRVNNLEVILRIRHSNMTNEELIEKFESENITLASLQKRGLAYFIDEILISVLFSLIYFDQIPENMSTEEMIGAINSLFGYVVVLKVIYQTYFVWMYGATLGRIAMKIRVISTDDLENPSFLLSLSRAAFRIISESIFYLGFLWAALNPKRETWHDKVASTLVVNAN
;
A
#
# COMPACT_ATOMS: atom_id res chain seq x y z
N LYS A 1 -26.87 6.99 0.33
CA LYS A 1 -26.85 5.60 0.90
C LYS A 1 -26.92 4.51 -0.16
N SER A 2 -27.63 4.67 -1.29
CA SER A 2 -27.77 3.65 -2.34
C SER A 2 -26.51 3.45 -3.19
N ILE A 3 -25.74 4.49 -3.50
CA ILE A 3 -24.52 4.42 -4.34
C ILE A 3 -23.37 3.70 -3.62
N LEU A 4 -23.24 3.89 -2.29
CA LEU A 4 -22.27 3.17 -1.48
C LEU A 4 -22.57 1.67 -1.39
N ARG A 5 -23.84 1.31 -1.39
CA ARG A 5 -24.31 -0.08 -1.35
C ARG A 5 -24.01 -0.84 -2.65
N VAL A 6 -24.17 -0.18 -3.80
CA VAL A 6 -23.87 -0.77 -5.13
C VAL A 6 -22.36 -0.99 -5.28
N ASN A 7 -21.50 -0.03 -4.87
CA ASN A 7 -20.06 -0.17 -4.93
C ASN A 7 -19.53 -1.32 -4.05
N ASN A 8 -20.12 -1.52 -2.86
CA ASN A 8 -19.72 -2.63 -1.99
C ASN A 8 -20.13 -3.98 -2.59
N LEU A 9 -21.31 -4.11 -3.17
CA LEU A 9 -21.78 -5.34 -3.82
C LEU A 9 -20.90 -5.74 -5.03
N GLU A 10 -20.49 -4.80 -5.86
CA GLU A 10 -19.58 -5.09 -6.99
C GLU A 10 -18.17 -5.53 -6.54
N VAL A 11 -17.68 -4.99 -5.42
CA VAL A 11 -16.43 -5.43 -4.80
C VAL A 11 -16.55 -6.87 -4.32
N ILE A 12 -17.65 -7.21 -3.66
CA ILE A 12 -17.92 -8.52 -3.08
C ILE A 12 -18.08 -9.60 -4.15
N LEU A 13 -18.79 -9.34 -5.23
CA LEU A 13 -19.03 -10.30 -6.32
C LEU A 13 -17.76 -10.73 -7.09
N ARG A 14 -16.62 -10.04 -6.88
CA ARG A 14 -15.31 -10.39 -7.47
C ARG A 14 -14.36 -11.10 -6.54
N ILE A 15 -14.66 -11.22 -5.25
CA ILE A 15 -13.86 -11.99 -4.28
C ILE A 15 -14.16 -13.49 -4.46
N ARG A 16 -13.76 -14.06 -5.59
CA ARG A 16 -14.12 -15.42 -6.04
C ARG A 16 -13.19 -16.52 -5.51
N HIS A 17 -12.30 -16.24 -4.59
CA HIS A 17 -11.36 -17.19 -4.00
C HIS A 17 -11.33 -17.16 -2.46
N SER A 18 -12.31 -16.54 -1.84
CA SER A 18 -12.47 -16.59 -0.39
C SER A 18 -13.02 -17.96 0.04
N ASN A 19 -12.55 -18.47 1.16
CA ASN A 19 -13.16 -19.61 1.86
C ASN A 19 -14.54 -19.27 2.44
N MET A 20 -14.95 -17.99 2.36
CA MET A 20 -16.26 -17.48 2.79
C MET A 20 -17.21 -17.39 1.61
N THR A 21 -18.49 -17.64 1.85
CA THR A 21 -19.53 -17.42 0.85
C THR A 21 -19.74 -15.93 0.58
N ASN A 22 -20.27 -15.57 -0.59
CA ASN A 22 -20.57 -14.17 -0.91
C ASN A 22 -21.52 -13.52 0.10
N GLU A 23 -22.45 -14.31 0.69
CA GLU A 23 -23.39 -13.86 1.69
C GLU A 23 -22.70 -13.53 3.02
N GLU A 24 -21.82 -14.39 3.51
CA GLU A 24 -21.03 -14.17 4.72
C GLU A 24 -20.11 -12.93 4.59
N LEU A 25 -19.54 -12.69 3.41
CA LEU A 25 -18.75 -11.51 3.12
C LEU A 25 -19.59 -10.23 3.16
N ILE A 26 -20.79 -10.25 2.57
CA ILE A 26 -21.70 -9.10 2.59
C ILE A 26 -22.11 -8.78 4.02
N GLU A 27 -22.50 -9.79 4.78
CA GLU A 27 -22.90 -9.64 6.18
C GLU A 27 -21.75 -9.07 7.03
N LYS A 28 -20.52 -9.55 6.82
CA LYS A 28 -19.33 -9.05 7.53
C LYS A 28 -19.00 -7.61 7.14
N PHE A 29 -19.10 -7.23 5.87
CA PHE A 29 -18.93 -5.84 5.42
C PHE A 29 -19.97 -4.89 6.00
N GLU A 30 -21.23 -5.34 6.09
CA GLU A 30 -22.33 -4.54 6.66
C GLU A 30 -22.22 -4.46 8.19
N SER A 31 -21.94 -5.58 8.87
CA SER A 31 -21.84 -5.63 10.33
C SER A 31 -20.65 -4.83 10.88
N GLU A 32 -19.52 -4.87 10.21
CA GLU A 32 -18.33 -4.13 10.59
C GLU A 32 -18.27 -2.70 10.01
N ASN A 33 -19.30 -2.27 9.25
CA ASN A 33 -19.35 -0.94 8.63
C ASN A 33 -18.11 -0.64 7.76
N ILE A 34 -17.57 -1.65 7.07
CA ILE A 34 -16.35 -1.53 6.27
C ILE A 34 -16.60 -0.61 5.07
N THR A 35 -15.81 0.45 4.95
CA THR A 35 -15.89 1.40 3.84
C THR A 35 -14.53 1.55 3.15
N LEU A 36 -14.53 1.63 1.82
CA LEU A 36 -13.30 1.81 1.05
C LEU A 36 -12.65 3.16 1.33
N ALA A 37 -11.33 3.16 1.52
CA ALA A 37 -10.56 4.37 1.69
C ALA A 37 -10.58 5.24 0.43
N SER A 38 -10.71 6.57 0.60
CA SER A 38 -10.63 7.51 -0.51
C SER A 38 -9.22 7.56 -1.10
N LEU A 39 -9.11 7.90 -2.40
CA LEU A 39 -7.80 8.06 -3.07
C LEU A 39 -6.95 9.15 -2.43
N GLN A 40 -7.59 10.22 -1.94
CA GLN A 40 -6.90 11.31 -1.23
C GLN A 40 -6.23 10.81 0.06
N LYS A 41 -6.92 10.05 0.90
CA LYS A 41 -6.33 9.45 2.11
C LYS A 41 -5.18 8.52 1.78
N ARG A 42 -5.32 7.72 0.72
CA ARG A 42 -4.27 6.79 0.26
C ARG A 42 -3.04 7.54 -0.26
N GLY A 43 -3.25 8.64 -1.01
CA GLY A 43 -2.18 9.50 -1.51
C GLY A 43 -1.44 10.23 -0.37
N LEU A 44 -2.17 10.78 0.60
CA LEU A 44 -1.56 11.41 1.77
C LEU A 44 -0.79 10.41 2.64
N ALA A 45 -1.35 9.21 2.87
CA ALA A 45 -0.66 8.14 3.58
C ALA A 45 0.66 7.75 2.87
N TYR A 46 0.61 7.63 1.54
CA TYR A 46 1.80 7.40 0.73
C TYR A 46 2.85 8.49 0.93
N PHE A 47 2.46 9.75 0.86
CA PHE A 47 3.35 10.89 1.02
C PHE A 47 4.01 10.93 2.40
N ILE A 48 3.25 10.64 3.46
CA ILE A 48 3.79 10.51 4.82
C ILE A 48 4.83 9.38 4.91
N ASP A 49 4.53 8.21 4.34
CA ASP A 49 5.46 7.07 4.30
C ASP A 49 6.76 7.44 3.56
N GLU A 50 6.69 8.15 2.42
CA GLU A 50 7.87 8.58 1.67
C GLU A 50 8.74 9.56 2.46
N ILE A 51 8.13 10.53 3.17
CA ILE A 51 8.86 11.43 4.06
C ILE A 51 9.57 10.65 5.16
N LEU A 52 8.87 9.73 5.83
CA LEU A 52 9.46 8.92 6.90
C LEU A 52 10.66 8.10 6.42
N ILE A 53 10.53 7.45 5.27
CA ILE A 53 11.62 6.67 4.68
C ILE A 53 12.78 7.58 4.26
N SER A 54 12.50 8.74 3.67
CA SER A 54 13.52 9.71 3.28
C SER A 54 14.30 10.24 4.48
N VAL A 55 13.61 10.57 5.57
CA VAL A 55 14.25 11.00 6.82
C VAL A 55 15.10 9.88 7.40
N LEU A 56 14.57 8.67 7.50
CA LEU A 56 15.30 7.52 8.04
C LEU A 56 16.54 7.23 7.21
N PHE A 57 16.41 7.24 5.88
CA PHE A 57 17.52 7.05 4.97
C PHE A 57 18.59 8.15 5.14
N SER A 58 18.16 9.42 5.21
CA SER A 58 19.05 10.57 5.42
C SER A 58 19.84 10.44 6.72
N LEU A 59 19.22 10.02 7.82
CA LEU A 59 19.88 9.82 9.11
C LEU A 59 20.92 8.70 9.06
N ILE A 60 20.68 7.64 8.30
CA ILE A 60 21.62 6.49 8.19
C ILE A 60 22.84 6.86 7.34
N TYR A 61 22.64 7.65 6.27
CA TYR A 61 23.70 7.89 5.28
C TYR A 61 24.27 9.30 5.31
N PHE A 62 23.83 10.16 6.23
CA PHE A 62 24.27 11.57 6.32
C PHE A 62 25.79 11.71 6.37
N ASP A 63 26.45 10.93 7.22
CA ASP A 63 27.92 11.00 7.41
C ASP A 63 28.71 10.29 6.29
N GLN A 64 28.04 9.60 5.37
CA GLN A 64 28.70 8.83 4.31
C GLN A 64 28.82 9.60 2.99
N ILE A 65 28.24 10.81 2.92
CA ILE A 65 28.29 11.66 1.73
C ILE A 65 29.39 12.73 1.96
N PRO A 66 30.55 12.64 1.29
CA PRO A 66 31.61 13.65 1.40
C PRO A 66 31.14 15.02 0.87
N GLU A 67 31.55 16.09 1.54
CA GLU A 67 31.19 17.48 1.17
C GLU A 67 31.68 17.93 -0.22
N ASN A 68 32.75 17.29 -0.73
CA ASN A 68 33.45 17.70 -1.96
C ASN A 68 33.36 16.62 -3.06
N MET A 69 32.20 16.09 -3.34
CA MET A 69 31.98 15.14 -4.43
C MET A 69 31.87 15.87 -5.78
N SER A 70 32.53 15.34 -6.81
CA SER A 70 32.25 15.70 -8.19
C SER A 70 30.83 15.25 -8.58
N THR A 71 30.27 15.83 -9.63
CA THR A 71 28.92 15.45 -10.13
C THR A 71 28.86 13.96 -10.50
N GLU A 72 29.94 13.41 -11.07
CA GLU A 72 30.01 12.00 -11.47
C GLU A 72 30.02 11.07 -10.25
N GLU A 73 30.80 11.39 -9.21
CA GLU A 73 30.83 10.65 -7.95
C GLU A 73 29.48 10.70 -7.23
N MET A 74 28.79 11.85 -7.26
CA MET A 74 27.46 12.01 -6.69
C MET A 74 26.44 11.12 -7.40
N ILE A 75 26.43 11.07 -8.73
CA ILE A 75 25.57 10.19 -9.51
C ILE A 75 25.87 8.73 -9.18
N GLY A 76 27.13 8.34 -9.08
CA GLY A 76 27.56 7.01 -8.69
C GLY A 76 27.08 6.62 -7.29
N ALA A 77 27.20 7.52 -6.32
CA ALA A 77 26.71 7.33 -4.96
C ALA A 77 25.18 7.17 -4.92
N ILE A 78 24.43 8.03 -5.59
CA ILE A 78 22.95 7.93 -5.68
C ILE A 78 22.54 6.58 -6.27
N ASN A 79 23.17 6.14 -7.36
CA ASN A 79 22.86 4.86 -7.99
C ASN A 79 23.16 3.67 -7.07
N SER A 80 24.27 3.71 -6.33
CA SER A 80 24.62 2.65 -5.38
C SER A 80 23.65 2.58 -4.20
N LEU A 81 23.17 3.73 -3.73
CA LEU A 81 22.24 3.84 -2.60
C LEU A 81 20.80 3.49 -2.97
N PHE A 82 20.44 3.60 -4.25
CA PHE A 82 19.07 3.32 -4.72
C PHE A 82 18.59 1.91 -4.34
N GLY A 83 19.45 0.90 -4.48
CA GLY A 83 19.14 -0.47 -4.09
C GLY A 83 18.79 -0.59 -2.60
N TYR A 84 19.53 0.09 -1.73
CA TYR A 84 19.27 0.08 -0.28
C TYR A 84 17.93 0.75 0.08
N VAL A 85 17.58 1.84 -0.60
CA VAL A 85 16.27 2.50 -0.42
C VAL A 85 15.13 1.56 -0.80
N VAL A 86 15.27 0.84 -1.93
CA VAL A 86 14.25 -0.13 -2.39
C VAL A 86 14.08 -1.26 -1.37
N VAL A 87 15.18 -1.83 -0.88
CA VAL A 87 15.13 -2.89 0.14
C VAL A 87 14.49 -2.38 1.43
N LEU A 88 14.87 -1.19 1.89
CA LEU A 88 14.28 -0.56 3.07
C LEU A 88 12.78 -0.36 2.91
N LYS A 89 12.32 0.15 1.76
CA LYS A 89 10.89 0.31 1.44
C LYS A 89 10.13 -1.02 1.50
N VAL A 90 10.69 -2.08 0.89
CA VAL A 90 10.06 -3.41 0.88
C VAL A 90 9.95 -3.96 2.30
N ILE A 91 11.02 -3.91 3.10
CA ILE A 91 11.03 -4.39 4.48
C ILE A 91 10.00 -3.61 5.31
N TYR A 92 10.07 -2.27 5.27
CA TYR A 92 9.14 -1.39 5.99
C TYR A 92 7.68 -1.71 5.66
N GLN A 93 7.33 -1.76 4.38
CA GLN A 93 5.97 -2.02 3.93
C GLN A 93 5.47 -3.41 4.29
N THR A 94 6.32 -4.43 4.06
CA THR A 94 5.97 -5.82 4.36
C THR A 94 5.73 -5.99 5.86
N TYR A 95 6.65 -5.52 6.69
CA TYR A 95 6.56 -5.66 8.13
C TYR A 95 5.31 -4.99 8.71
N PHE A 96 5.09 -3.71 8.39
CA PHE A 96 3.98 -2.95 8.95
C PHE A 96 2.62 -3.44 8.45
N VAL A 97 2.50 -3.80 7.17
CA VAL A 97 1.23 -4.33 6.62
C VAL A 97 0.93 -5.72 7.16
N TRP A 98 1.92 -6.58 7.31
CA TRP A 98 1.73 -7.90 7.89
C TRP A 98 1.34 -7.85 9.37
N MET A 99 2.07 -7.07 10.20
CA MET A 99 1.85 -7.03 11.65
C MET A 99 0.64 -6.19 12.06
N TYR A 100 0.41 -5.06 11.40
CA TYR A 100 -0.57 -4.06 11.82
C TYR A 100 -1.67 -3.80 10.77
N GLY A 101 -1.60 -4.42 9.60
CA GLY A 101 -2.49 -4.11 8.49
C GLY A 101 -2.28 -2.72 7.89
N ALA A 102 -1.35 -1.91 8.41
CA ALA A 102 -1.18 -0.52 7.99
C ALA A 102 0.25 -0.03 8.20
N THR A 103 0.79 0.73 7.26
CA THR A 103 2.02 1.51 7.44
C THR A 103 1.77 2.72 8.35
N LEU A 104 2.83 3.37 8.83
CA LEU A 104 2.69 4.55 9.72
C LEU A 104 1.88 5.68 9.06
N GLY A 105 2.09 5.94 7.77
CA GLY A 105 1.29 6.90 7.01
C GLY A 105 -0.18 6.51 6.92
N ARG A 106 -0.49 5.22 6.78
CA ARG A 106 -1.88 4.72 6.79
C ARG A 106 -2.52 4.83 8.15
N ILE A 107 -1.78 4.54 9.23
CA ILE A 107 -2.26 4.73 10.61
C ILE A 107 -2.62 6.21 10.82
N ALA A 108 -1.75 7.13 10.41
CA ALA A 108 -2.01 8.57 10.51
C ALA A 108 -3.28 9.00 9.75
N MET A 109 -3.56 8.37 8.61
CA MET A 109 -4.76 8.65 7.80
C MET A 109 -5.99 7.83 8.19
N LYS A 110 -5.89 7.01 9.25
CA LYS A 110 -6.97 6.11 9.72
C LYS A 110 -7.49 5.21 8.59
N ILE A 111 -6.58 4.55 7.88
CA ILE A 111 -6.88 3.54 6.86
C ILE A 111 -6.02 2.30 7.08
N ARG A 112 -6.55 1.13 6.71
CA ARG A 112 -5.84 -0.15 6.82
C ARG A 112 -5.99 -0.98 5.56
N VAL A 113 -5.10 -1.95 5.39
CA VAL A 113 -5.14 -2.98 4.34
C VAL A 113 -5.75 -4.22 4.96
N ILE A 114 -6.68 -4.83 4.26
CA ILE A 114 -7.25 -6.11 4.62
C ILE A 114 -7.09 -7.08 3.46
N SER A 115 -6.96 -8.37 3.76
CA SER A 115 -7.06 -9.44 2.77
C SER A 115 -8.50 -9.56 2.29
N THR A 116 -8.69 -9.91 1.02
CA THR A 116 -10.03 -10.16 0.47
C THR A 116 -10.57 -11.54 0.85
N ASP A 117 -9.72 -12.43 1.39
CA ASP A 117 -10.11 -13.81 1.67
C ASP A 117 -10.81 -13.95 3.03
N ASP A 118 -10.36 -13.21 4.04
CA ASP A 118 -10.82 -13.31 5.43
C ASP A 118 -11.18 -11.96 6.06
N LEU A 119 -10.91 -10.85 5.37
CA LEU A 119 -11.05 -9.45 5.82
C LEU A 119 -10.15 -9.09 7.02
N GLU A 120 -9.15 -9.91 7.29
CA GLU A 120 -8.15 -9.69 8.32
C GLU A 120 -6.87 -9.04 7.75
N ASN A 121 -5.84 -8.91 8.58
CA ASN A 121 -4.54 -8.41 8.13
C ASN A 121 -3.93 -9.37 7.11
N PRO A 122 -3.34 -8.86 6.01
CA PRO A 122 -2.74 -9.71 5.00
C PRO A 122 -1.61 -10.57 5.57
N SER A 123 -1.51 -11.83 5.11
CA SER A 123 -0.40 -12.71 5.47
C SER A 123 0.95 -12.10 5.06
N PHE A 124 2.05 -12.62 5.62
CA PHE A 124 3.41 -12.18 5.25
C PHE A 124 3.66 -12.22 3.74
N LEU A 125 3.26 -13.30 3.08
CA LEU A 125 3.47 -13.47 1.64
C LEU A 125 2.65 -12.47 0.81
N LEU A 126 1.40 -12.22 1.18
CA LEU A 126 0.57 -11.20 0.53
C LEU A 126 1.13 -9.80 0.73
N SER A 127 1.63 -9.51 1.94
CA SER A 127 2.25 -8.22 2.25
C SER A 127 3.55 -8.01 1.48
N LEU A 128 4.37 -9.06 1.34
CA LEU A 128 5.62 -9.02 0.57
C LEU A 128 5.35 -8.85 -0.94
N SER A 129 4.42 -9.63 -1.49
CA SER A 129 4.04 -9.50 -2.91
C SER A 129 3.51 -8.10 -3.21
N ARG A 130 2.65 -7.56 -2.33
CA ARG A 130 2.14 -6.19 -2.40
C ARG A 130 3.27 -5.16 -2.41
N ALA A 131 4.25 -5.28 -1.49
CA ALA A 131 5.39 -4.37 -1.41
C ALA A 131 6.26 -4.43 -2.69
N ALA A 132 6.54 -5.62 -3.21
CA ALA A 132 7.31 -5.81 -4.43
C ALA A 132 6.61 -5.20 -5.65
N PHE A 133 5.32 -5.49 -5.85
CA PHE A 133 4.55 -4.91 -6.96
C PHE A 133 4.35 -3.40 -6.85
N ARG A 134 4.37 -2.85 -5.64
CA ARG A 134 4.37 -1.41 -5.44
C ARG A 134 5.62 -0.76 -6.00
N ILE A 135 6.82 -1.32 -5.75
CA ILE A 135 8.08 -0.80 -6.32
C ILE A 135 8.03 -0.82 -7.85
N ILE A 136 7.51 -1.90 -8.44
CA ILE A 136 7.33 -1.98 -9.91
C ILE A 136 6.39 -0.86 -10.39
N SER A 137 5.27 -0.63 -9.69
CA SER A 137 4.32 0.45 -10.02
C SER A 137 4.93 1.84 -9.90
N GLU A 138 5.78 2.08 -8.90
CA GLU A 138 6.53 3.33 -8.71
C GLU A 138 7.54 3.53 -9.86
N SER A 139 8.24 2.47 -10.28
CA SER A 139 9.22 2.51 -11.38
C SER A 139 8.57 2.80 -12.74
N ILE A 140 7.30 2.50 -12.93
CA ILE A 140 6.54 2.75 -14.17
C ILE A 140 5.65 4.00 -13.98
N PHE A 141 6.23 5.12 -13.57
CA PHE A 141 5.56 6.43 -13.45
C PHE A 141 4.23 6.39 -12.68
N TYR A 142 4.16 5.57 -11.61
CA TYR A 142 2.96 5.43 -10.78
C TYR A 142 1.68 5.00 -11.53
N LEU A 143 1.80 4.37 -12.70
CA LEU A 143 0.64 3.93 -13.50
C LEU A 143 -0.32 3.04 -12.71
N GLY A 144 0.19 2.23 -11.78
CA GLY A 144 -0.66 1.42 -10.89
C GLY A 144 -1.53 2.24 -9.94
N PHE A 145 -1.08 3.44 -9.56
CA PHE A 145 -1.89 4.38 -8.76
C PHE A 145 -2.88 5.15 -9.63
N LEU A 146 -2.47 5.54 -10.83
CA LEU A 146 -3.36 6.20 -11.80
C LEU A 146 -4.52 5.28 -12.18
N TRP A 147 -4.26 3.97 -12.33
CA TRP A 147 -5.27 2.96 -12.55
C TRP A 147 -6.37 2.97 -11.48
N ALA A 148 -6.00 3.17 -10.20
CA ALA A 148 -6.97 3.24 -9.11
C ALA A 148 -7.92 4.45 -9.22
N ALA A 149 -7.52 5.53 -9.89
CA ALA A 149 -8.38 6.68 -10.16
C ALA A 149 -9.44 6.38 -11.23
N LEU A 150 -9.09 5.51 -12.19
CA LEU A 150 -9.97 5.11 -13.29
C LEU A 150 -10.84 3.88 -12.94
N ASN A 151 -10.49 3.15 -11.86
CA ASN A 151 -11.19 1.95 -11.45
C ASN A 151 -12.26 2.27 -10.39
N PRO A 152 -13.55 1.88 -10.60
CA PRO A 152 -14.62 2.07 -9.61
C PRO A 152 -14.30 1.49 -8.23
N LYS A 153 -13.48 0.45 -8.16
CA LYS A 153 -13.03 -0.22 -6.92
C LYS A 153 -11.88 0.48 -6.22
N ARG A 154 -11.28 1.47 -6.86
CA ARG A 154 -10.10 2.18 -6.36
C ARG A 154 -8.94 1.25 -6.01
N GLU A 155 -8.87 0.06 -6.65
CA GLU A 155 -7.78 -0.90 -6.49
C GLU A 155 -6.59 -0.48 -7.34
N THR A 156 -5.42 -0.42 -6.74
CA THR A 156 -4.15 -0.29 -7.46
C THR A 156 -3.70 -1.64 -8.01
N TRP A 157 -2.71 -1.68 -8.87
CA TRP A 157 -2.17 -2.95 -9.38
C TRP A 157 -1.64 -3.86 -8.26
N HIS A 158 -0.95 -3.29 -7.29
CA HIS A 158 -0.43 -4.05 -6.16
C HIS A 158 -1.54 -4.52 -5.20
N ASP A 159 -2.65 -3.79 -5.09
CA ASP A 159 -3.83 -4.26 -4.35
C ASP A 159 -4.44 -5.50 -5.03
N LYS A 160 -4.56 -5.45 -6.36
CA LYS A 160 -5.16 -6.51 -7.15
C LYS A 160 -4.33 -7.80 -7.15
N VAL A 161 -3.00 -7.68 -7.30
CA VAL A 161 -2.09 -8.84 -7.30
C VAL A 161 -2.03 -9.51 -5.93
N ALA A 162 -2.06 -8.71 -4.87
CA ALA A 162 -2.01 -9.22 -3.49
C ALA A 162 -3.39 -9.58 -2.92
N SER A 163 -4.48 -9.56 -3.70
CA SER A 163 -5.83 -9.82 -3.22
C SER A 163 -6.14 -9.06 -1.92
N THR A 164 -5.91 -7.74 -1.94
CA THR A 164 -6.08 -6.87 -0.78
C THR A 164 -6.92 -5.65 -1.10
N LEU A 165 -7.58 -5.10 -0.09
CA LEU A 165 -8.33 -3.85 -0.15
C LEU A 165 -7.80 -2.86 0.87
N VAL A 166 -7.96 -1.56 0.57
CA VAL A 166 -7.67 -0.49 1.53
C VAL A 166 -8.98 0.12 2.00
N VAL A 167 -9.22 0.00 3.30
CA VAL A 167 -10.46 0.41 3.95
C VAL A 167 -10.20 1.48 5.02
N ASN A 168 -11.24 2.22 5.41
CA ASN A 168 -11.13 3.09 6.57
C ASN A 168 -10.99 2.23 7.83
N ALA A 169 -10.07 2.61 8.72
CA ALA A 169 -9.99 2.06 10.06
C ALA A 169 -10.98 2.80 10.95
N ASN A 170 -11.86 2.06 11.60
CA ASN A 170 -12.81 2.62 12.57
C ASN A 170 -12.10 2.90 13.89
#